data_3941197b7f2d9a0eadce532e4817e13b
#
_entry.id   3941197b7f2d9a0eadce532e4817e13b
#
_cell.length_a   1.000
_cell.length_b   1.000
_cell.length_c   1.000
_cell.angle_alpha   90.00
_cell.angle_beta   90.00
_cell.angle_gamma   90.00
#
_symmetry.space_group_name_H-M   'P 1'
#
loop_
_entity.id
_entity.type
_entity.pdbx_description
1 polymer ?
#
loop_
_entity_poly.entity_id
_entity_poly.type
_entity_poly.pdbx_seq_one_letter_code
_entity_poly.pdbx_strand_id
1 'polypeptide(L)'
;MIKIKSHDGPARLGKMDEKITPMLIDYKEIEKVNNIATPFKIQKEIAQENTEKTIELAKHEENKEKIAVIQGSQYSDIRINCARQLEKEGYTKLMFANADELLRNPKDLLDIIIQTRENIQPTTALYFPFAPTPIIPILTYIGIDIFDNSRAIYEAKNNNLMTTDNIYPYELYQITDNLEEENIKQVQFTLKEVQENIKNKTLRNLTEQKATTSPMAMTLHRLLDKNYYEYLLKYTQLY
;
A
#
# COMPACT_ATOMS: atom_id res chain seq x y z
N MET A 1 9.42 -3.32 -12.81
CA MET A 1 8.86 -2.03 -13.29
C MET A 1 7.45 -2.25 -13.84
N ILE A 2 6.49 -1.38 -13.50
CA ILE A 2 5.11 -1.49 -13.99
C ILE A 2 5.01 -1.01 -15.44
N LYS A 3 4.43 -1.86 -16.31
CA LYS A 3 3.97 -1.45 -17.66
C LYS A 3 2.53 -0.97 -17.54
N ILE A 4 2.35 0.34 -17.34
CA ILE A 4 1.02 0.95 -17.13
C ILE A 4 0.20 0.87 -18.43
N LYS A 5 -1.06 0.40 -18.32
CA LYS A 5 -2.01 0.30 -19.43
C LYS A 5 -3.14 1.30 -19.33
N SER A 6 -3.59 1.59 -18.11
CA SER A 6 -4.69 2.49 -17.80
C SER A 6 -4.50 3.07 -16.42
N HIS A 7 -5.13 4.19 -16.13
CA HIS A 7 -5.15 4.79 -14.80
C HIS A 7 -6.55 5.35 -14.51
N ASP A 8 -6.88 5.50 -13.22
CA ASP A 8 -8.06 6.21 -12.73
C ASP A 8 -7.60 7.09 -11.57
N GLY A 9 -7.53 8.40 -11.80
CA GLY A 9 -6.77 9.27 -10.93
C GLY A 9 -5.31 8.79 -10.78
N PRO A 10 -4.74 8.81 -9.58
CA PRO A 10 -3.39 8.29 -9.31
C PRO A 10 -3.26 6.77 -9.40
N ALA A 11 -4.38 6.02 -9.31
CA ALA A 11 -4.39 4.56 -9.39
C ALA A 11 -4.02 4.07 -10.79
N ARG A 12 -3.28 2.97 -10.86
CA ARG A 12 -2.72 2.45 -12.11
C ARG A 12 -3.06 0.99 -12.30
N LEU A 13 -3.59 0.67 -13.49
CA LEU A 13 -3.75 -0.67 -13.98
C LEU A 13 -2.62 -0.99 -14.96
N GLY A 14 -1.86 -2.03 -14.70
CA GLY A 14 -0.71 -2.38 -15.54
C GLY A 14 -0.31 -3.83 -15.41
N LYS A 15 0.89 -4.16 -15.88
CA LYS A 15 1.53 -5.45 -15.70
C LYS A 15 2.91 -5.29 -15.06
N MET A 16 3.22 -6.13 -14.09
CA MET A 16 4.53 -6.30 -13.51
C MET A 16 4.75 -7.79 -13.19
N ASP A 17 5.90 -8.35 -13.59
CA ASP A 17 6.24 -9.76 -13.38
C ASP A 17 5.08 -10.71 -13.81
N GLU A 18 4.51 -10.46 -15.00
CA GLU A 18 3.35 -11.14 -15.60
C GLU A 18 2.02 -11.02 -14.82
N LYS A 19 2.00 -10.42 -13.62
CA LYS A 19 0.80 -10.18 -12.84
C LYS A 19 0.19 -8.81 -13.16
N ILE A 20 -1.14 -8.71 -13.01
CA ILE A 20 -1.88 -7.44 -13.18
C ILE A 20 -1.78 -6.65 -11.88
N THR A 21 -1.38 -5.37 -11.96
CA THR A 21 -1.39 -4.43 -10.82
C THR A 21 -2.71 -3.64 -10.78
N PRO A 22 -3.23 -3.27 -9.58
CA PRO A 22 -2.72 -3.65 -8.25
C PRO A 22 -2.82 -5.16 -8.01
N MET A 23 -1.86 -5.73 -7.26
CA MET A 23 -1.73 -7.17 -7.13
C MET A 23 -1.52 -7.64 -5.69
N LEU A 24 -1.86 -8.92 -5.45
CA LEU A 24 -1.56 -9.64 -4.23
C LEU A 24 -0.28 -10.46 -4.40
N ILE A 25 0.60 -10.41 -3.40
CA ILE A 25 1.75 -11.31 -3.28
C ILE A 25 1.65 -12.12 -1.98
N ASP A 26 2.25 -13.30 -1.96
CA ASP A 26 2.36 -14.07 -0.73
C ASP A 26 3.49 -13.48 0.13
N TYR A 27 3.17 -13.08 1.36
CA TYR A 27 4.16 -12.47 2.26
C TYR A 27 5.34 -13.42 2.59
N LYS A 28 5.13 -14.74 2.48
CA LYS A 28 6.17 -15.76 2.71
C LYS A 28 7.19 -15.83 1.57
N GLU A 29 6.80 -15.40 0.36
CA GLU A 29 7.63 -15.43 -0.85
C GLU A 29 8.37 -14.10 -1.08
N ILE A 30 8.21 -13.13 -0.16
CA ILE A 30 8.80 -11.80 -0.32
C ILE A 30 10.29 -11.82 -0.01
N GLU A 31 11.10 -11.60 -1.03
CA GLU A 31 12.52 -11.30 -0.87
C GLU A 31 12.71 -9.79 -0.69
N LYS A 32 13.19 -9.40 0.49
CA LYS A 32 13.47 -8.01 0.83
C LYS A 32 14.97 -7.76 0.91
N VAL A 33 15.35 -6.56 0.53
CA VAL A 33 16.69 -6.04 0.78
C VAL A 33 16.90 -5.89 2.29
N ASN A 34 18.11 -6.19 2.76
CA ASN A 34 18.48 -5.93 4.15
C ASN A 34 18.31 -4.44 4.47
N ASN A 35 17.71 -4.16 5.63
CA ASN A 35 17.42 -2.80 6.04
C ASN A 35 17.51 -2.68 7.56
N ILE A 36 17.62 -1.45 8.05
CA ILE A 36 17.63 -1.16 9.48
C ILE A 36 16.20 -0.87 9.94
N ALA A 37 15.56 -1.87 10.55
CA ALA A 37 14.21 -1.71 11.10
C ALA A 37 14.19 -0.58 12.13
N THR A 38 13.41 0.46 11.87
CA THR A 38 13.37 1.68 12.69
C THR A 38 11.96 1.88 13.23
N PRO A 39 11.78 2.15 14.54
CA PRO A 39 10.48 2.46 15.10
C PRO A 39 9.81 3.66 14.43
N PHE A 40 8.48 3.66 14.36
CA PHE A 40 7.74 4.78 13.75
C PHE A 40 7.98 6.10 14.48
N LYS A 41 7.89 6.08 15.81
CA LYS A 41 8.16 7.24 16.65
C LYS A 41 9.58 7.17 17.23
N ILE A 42 10.48 7.99 16.69
CA ILE A 42 11.87 8.08 17.12
C ILE A 42 12.40 9.49 16.82
N GLN A 43 13.54 9.86 17.40
CA GLN A 43 14.20 11.14 17.09
C GLN A 43 14.63 11.22 15.63
N LYS A 44 14.55 12.41 15.05
CA LYS A 44 14.76 12.63 13.62
C LYS A 44 16.16 12.21 13.15
N GLU A 45 17.16 12.53 13.96
CA GLU A 45 18.56 12.22 13.70
C GLU A 45 18.79 10.71 13.61
N ILE A 46 18.17 9.93 14.52
CA ILE A 46 18.27 8.46 14.52
C ILE A 46 17.52 7.87 13.33
N ALA A 47 16.35 8.43 13.00
CA ALA A 47 15.60 8.01 11.81
C ALA A 47 16.41 8.24 10.54
N GLN A 48 17.09 9.39 10.44
CA GLN A 48 17.94 9.73 9.30
C GLN A 48 19.15 8.78 9.21
N GLU A 49 19.89 8.58 10.29
CA GLU A 49 21.06 7.68 10.32
C GLU A 49 20.68 6.25 9.91
N ASN A 50 19.59 5.70 10.45
CA ASN A 50 19.12 4.36 10.11
C ASN A 50 18.65 4.26 8.65
N THR A 51 18.09 5.33 8.13
CA THR A 51 17.68 5.40 6.70
C THR A 51 18.91 5.42 5.79
N GLU A 52 19.93 6.19 6.11
CA GLU A 52 21.19 6.23 5.38
C GLU A 52 21.88 4.86 5.36
N LYS A 53 21.94 4.17 6.51
CA LYS A 53 22.43 2.78 6.58
C LYS A 53 21.59 1.81 5.74
N THR A 54 20.27 1.98 5.71
CA THR A 54 19.38 1.17 4.86
C THR A 54 19.68 1.39 3.38
N ILE A 55 19.89 2.63 2.95
CA ILE A 55 20.25 2.97 1.57
C ILE A 55 21.62 2.36 1.22
N GLU A 56 22.58 2.41 2.12
CA GLU A 56 23.91 1.82 1.90
C GLU A 56 23.84 0.29 1.76
N LEU A 57 23.04 -0.39 2.59
CA LEU A 57 22.78 -1.82 2.42
C LEU A 57 22.14 -2.13 1.06
N ALA A 58 21.17 -1.32 0.63
CA ALA A 58 20.53 -1.48 -0.65
C ALA A 58 21.49 -1.26 -1.83
N LYS A 59 22.43 -0.34 -1.71
CA LYS A 59 23.44 -0.09 -2.72
C LYS A 59 24.34 -1.31 -2.97
N HIS A 60 24.71 -2.03 -1.92
CA HIS A 60 25.57 -3.23 -1.98
C HIS A 60 24.81 -4.52 -2.35
N GLU A 61 23.48 -4.52 -2.37
CA GLU A 61 22.70 -5.68 -2.82
C GLU A 61 22.77 -5.81 -4.34
N GLU A 62 23.17 -6.97 -4.82
CA GLU A 62 23.32 -7.24 -6.26
C GLU A 62 21.97 -7.46 -6.94
N ASN A 63 21.04 -8.14 -6.25
CA ASN A 63 19.73 -8.45 -6.80
C ASN A 63 18.75 -7.28 -6.66
N LYS A 64 18.65 -6.44 -7.68
CA LYS A 64 17.74 -5.28 -7.73
C LYS A 64 16.27 -5.65 -7.99
N GLU A 65 15.94 -6.92 -8.20
CA GLU A 65 14.57 -7.41 -8.27
C GLU A 65 13.92 -7.61 -6.90
N LYS A 66 14.71 -7.67 -5.83
CA LYS A 66 14.21 -7.67 -4.45
C LYS A 66 13.41 -6.40 -4.13
N ILE A 67 12.55 -6.49 -3.13
CA ILE A 67 11.78 -5.36 -2.64
C ILE A 67 12.64 -4.54 -1.68
N ALA A 68 12.85 -3.25 -2.00
CA ALA A 68 13.55 -2.33 -1.13
C ALA A 68 12.58 -1.66 -0.14
N VAL A 69 13.05 -1.38 1.09
CA VAL A 69 12.21 -0.89 2.18
C VAL A 69 12.41 0.61 2.37
N ILE A 70 11.32 1.39 2.22
CA ILE A 70 11.31 2.82 2.51
C ILE A 70 11.29 3.01 4.03
N GLN A 71 12.44 3.35 4.60
CA GLN A 71 12.59 3.75 6.00
C GLN A 71 12.42 5.27 6.14
N GLY A 72 12.32 5.78 7.38
CA GLY A 72 12.21 7.22 7.66
C GLY A 72 11.20 7.54 8.78
N SER A 73 10.71 6.51 9.48
CA SER A 73 9.83 6.67 10.67
C SER A 73 8.59 7.53 10.36
N GLN A 74 8.27 8.52 11.19
CA GLN A 74 7.16 9.46 10.99
C GLN A 74 7.50 10.65 10.05
N TYR A 75 8.74 10.73 9.54
CA TYR A 75 9.21 11.90 8.78
C TYR A 75 9.07 11.68 7.28
N SER A 76 8.15 12.42 6.65
CA SER A 76 7.87 12.32 5.21
C SER A 76 9.08 12.71 4.37
N ASP A 77 9.81 13.75 4.76
CA ASP A 77 11.02 14.20 4.06
C ASP A 77 12.11 13.11 4.00
N ILE A 78 12.32 12.37 5.09
CA ILE A 78 13.28 11.26 5.13
C ILE A 78 12.80 10.09 4.26
N ARG A 79 11.50 9.75 4.32
CA ARG A 79 10.92 8.68 3.48
C ARG A 79 10.99 8.99 1.99
N ILE A 80 10.72 10.22 1.60
CA ILE A 80 10.83 10.67 0.21
C ILE A 80 12.28 10.55 -0.27
N ASN A 81 13.23 11.02 0.53
CA ASN A 81 14.66 10.90 0.21
C ASN A 81 15.07 9.43 0.08
N CYS A 82 14.64 8.58 1.03
CA CYS A 82 14.88 7.14 0.97
C CYS A 82 14.36 6.52 -0.32
N ALA A 83 13.09 6.76 -0.67
CA ALA A 83 12.47 6.22 -1.88
C ALA A 83 13.22 6.65 -3.15
N ARG A 84 13.58 7.94 -3.25
CA ARG A 84 14.33 8.47 -4.40
C ARG A 84 15.73 7.88 -4.52
N GLN A 85 16.44 7.66 -3.39
CA GLN A 85 17.75 7.02 -3.41
C GLN A 85 17.65 5.54 -3.81
N LEU A 86 16.70 4.80 -3.25
CA LEU A 86 16.45 3.41 -3.64
C LEU A 86 16.13 3.29 -5.15
N GLU A 87 15.34 4.21 -5.69
CA GLU A 87 15.06 4.27 -7.13
C GLU A 87 16.32 4.50 -7.96
N LYS A 88 17.21 5.42 -7.53
CA LYS A 88 18.50 5.66 -8.19
C LYS A 88 19.41 4.44 -8.19
N GLU A 89 19.32 3.59 -7.15
CA GLU A 89 20.05 2.33 -7.07
C GLU A 89 19.42 1.22 -7.93
N GLY A 90 18.33 1.52 -8.67
CA GLY A 90 17.71 0.61 -9.63
C GLY A 90 16.51 -0.19 -9.11
N TYR A 91 16.05 0.06 -7.87
CA TYR A 91 14.87 -0.63 -7.34
C TYR A 91 13.57 -0.10 -7.94
N THR A 92 12.72 -1.01 -8.35
CA THR A 92 11.41 -0.72 -8.96
C THR A 92 10.22 -1.18 -8.13
N LYS A 93 10.48 -1.80 -6.97
CA LYS A 93 9.49 -2.27 -5.99
C LYS A 93 9.88 -1.73 -4.61
N LEU A 94 9.10 -0.79 -4.08
CA LEU A 94 9.40 -0.09 -2.84
C LEU A 94 8.31 -0.35 -1.80
N MET A 95 8.66 -0.91 -0.64
CA MET A 95 7.75 -1.24 0.45
C MET A 95 7.80 -0.17 1.55
N PHE A 96 6.66 0.26 2.03
CA PHE A 96 6.59 1.11 3.21
C PHE A 96 6.90 0.34 4.50
N ALA A 97 7.89 0.81 5.27
CA ALA A 97 8.09 0.37 6.65
C ALA A 97 6.99 0.92 7.57
N ASN A 98 6.73 0.25 8.70
CA ASN A 98 5.79 0.67 9.74
C ASN A 98 4.33 0.83 9.23
N ALA A 99 3.89 -0.03 8.33
CA ALA A 99 2.57 0.09 7.71
C ALA A 99 1.42 0.00 8.74
N ASP A 100 1.58 -0.81 9.78
CA ASP A 100 0.59 -0.95 10.85
C ASP A 100 0.46 0.32 11.70
N GLU A 101 1.58 1.02 11.99
CA GLU A 101 1.55 2.32 12.66
C GLU A 101 0.99 3.42 11.74
N LEU A 102 1.31 3.39 10.46
CA LEU A 102 0.71 4.31 9.49
C LEU A 102 -0.81 4.16 9.44
N LEU A 103 -1.34 2.93 9.50
CA LEU A 103 -2.78 2.69 9.57
C LEU A 103 -3.45 3.35 10.78
N ARG A 104 -2.74 3.49 11.90
CA ARG A 104 -3.25 4.16 13.10
C ARG A 104 -3.16 5.69 13.04
N ASN A 105 -2.47 6.22 12.04
CA ASN A 105 -2.25 7.66 11.83
C ASN A 105 -2.69 8.08 10.42
N PRO A 106 -4.01 8.21 10.15
CA PRO A 106 -4.54 8.42 8.80
C PRO A 106 -3.98 9.65 8.07
N LYS A 107 -3.64 10.72 8.81
CA LYS A 107 -3.05 11.91 8.21
C LYS A 107 -1.62 11.63 7.72
N ASP A 108 -0.79 11.02 8.56
CA ASP A 108 0.60 10.69 8.21
C ASP A 108 0.64 9.65 7.10
N LEU A 109 -0.31 8.70 7.11
CA LEU A 109 -0.45 7.71 6.04
C LEU A 109 -0.68 8.37 4.68
N LEU A 110 -1.66 9.28 4.58
CA LEU A 110 -1.94 9.98 3.34
C LEU A 110 -0.76 10.86 2.91
N ASP A 111 -0.21 11.64 3.84
CA ASP A 111 0.91 12.55 3.57
C ASP A 111 2.12 11.78 3.03
N ILE A 112 2.53 10.73 3.71
CA ILE A 112 3.70 9.92 3.34
C ILE A 112 3.50 9.22 1.99
N ILE A 113 2.35 8.60 1.74
CA ILE A 113 2.11 7.88 0.48
C ILE A 113 2.04 8.86 -0.68
N ILE A 114 1.24 9.93 -0.55
CA ILE A 114 1.03 10.91 -1.62
C ILE A 114 2.34 11.61 -1.97
N GLN A 115 3.06 12.14 -0.98
CA GLN A 115 4.33 12.79 -1.23
C GLN A 115 5.38 11.82 -1.80
N THR A 116 5.42 10.58 -1.33
CA THR A 116 6.32 9.58 -1.94
C THR A 116 5.94 9.35 -3.40
N ARG A 117 4.65 9.16 -3.72
CA ARG A 117 4.17 8.92 -5.09
C ARG A 117 4.50 10.07 -6.04
N GLU A 118 4.41 11.31 -5.58
CA GLU A 118 4.74 12.49 -6.39
C GLU A 118 6.25 12.67 -6.65
N ASN A 119 7.10 12.03 -5.84
CA ASN A 119 8.55 12.20 -5.90
C ASN A 119 9.33 11.02 -6.50
N ILE A 120 8.64 9.97 -6.96
CA ILE A 120 9.23 8.80 -7.62
C ILE A 120 8.63 8.59 -9.00
N GLN A 121 9.26 7.73 -9.81
CA GLN A 121 8.79 7.45 -11.16
C GLN A 121 7.42 6.78 -11.17
N PRO A 122 6.54 7.10 -12.14
CA PRO A 122 5.23 6.45 -12.26
C PRO A 122 5.31 4.92 -12.42
N THR A 123 6.40 4.41 -12.97
CA THR A 123 6.63 2.99 -13.22
C THR A 123 7.18 2.21 -12.04
N THR A 124 7.58 2.90 -10.96
CA THR A 124 8.00 2.29 -9.70
C THR A 124 6.79 1.89 -8.89
N ALA A 125 6.72 0.62 -8.50
CA ALA A 125 5.64 0.06 -7.71
C ALA A 125 5.79 0.42 -6.23
N LEU A 126 4.70 0.89 -5.62
CA LEU A 126 4.60 1.06 -4.18
C LEU A 126 3.86 -0.12 -3.55
N TYR A 127 4.47 -0.69 -2.54
CA TYR A 127 3.95 -1.82 -1.78
C TYR A 127 3.57 -1.39 -0.36
N PHE A 128 2.31 -1.64 -0.01
CA PHE A 128 1.79 -1.42 1.33
C PHE A 128 1.44 -2.77 1.99
N PRO A 129 2.24 -3.26 2.94
CA PRO A 129 1.99 -4.52 3.61
C PRO A 129 0.85 -4.40 4.65
N PHE A 130 0.25 -5.55 5.00
CA PHE A 130 -0.69 -5.66 6.12
C PHE A 130 -1.95 -4.80 6.00
N ALA A 131 -2.44 -4.53 4.77
CA ALA A 131 -3.64 -3.73 4.53
C ALA A 131 -4.93 -4.52 4.80
N PRO A 132 -5.91 -3.99 5.59
CA PRO A 132 -7.24 -4.58 5.67
C PRO A 132 -8.05 -4.26 4.40
N THR A 133 -8.93 -5.18 4.02
CA THR A 133 -9.72 -5.11 2.78
C THR A 133 -10.46 -3.79 2.56
N PRO A 134 -11.15 -3.17 3.55
CA PRO A 134 -11.95 -1.97 3.27
C PRO A 134 -11.12 -0.74 2.90
N ILE A 135 -9.82 -0.73 3.18
CA ILE A 135 -8.96 0.39 2.80
C ILE A 135 -8.09 0.14 1.56
N ILE A 136 -8.04 -1.09 1.04
CA ILE A 136 -7.31 -1.40 -0.20
C ILE A 136 -7.75 -0.48 -1.36
N PRO A 137 -9.05 -0.22 -1.60
CA PRO A 137 -9.48 0.67 -2.66
C PRO A 137 -8.91 2.09 -2.53
N ILE A 138 -8.96 2.70 -1.34
CA ILE A 138 -8.45 4.06 -1.16
C ILE A 138 -6.92 4.11 -1.19
N LEU A 139 -6.22 3.11 -0.67
CA LEU A 139 -4.76 3.00 -0.80
C LEU A 139 -4.36 2.90 -2.28
N THR A 140 -5.07 2.09 -3.06
CA THR A 140 -4.85 2.02 -4.50
C THR A 140 -5.16 3.35 -5.18
N TYR A 141 -6.26 4.00 -4.79
CA TYR A 141 -6.66 5.28 -5.36
C TYR A 141 -5.60 6.38 -5.18
N ILE A 142 -4.83 6.33 -4.09
CA ILE A 142 -3.70 7.24 -3.86
C ILE A 142 -2.35 6.73 -4.39
N GLY A 143 -2.31 5.57 -5.07
CA GLY A 143 -1.15 5.13 -5.84
C GLY A 143 -0.38 3.92 -5.30
N ILE A 144 -0.97 3.08 -4.44
CA ILE A 144 -0.40 1.78 -4.03
C ILE A 144 -0.70 0.72 -5.10
N ASP A 145 0.29 -0.12 -5.40
CA ASP A 145 0.24 -1.12 -6.48
C ASP A 145 0.34 -2.56 -6.00
N ILE A 146 0.93 -2.79 -4.82
CA ILE A 146 1.20 -4.12 -4.29
C ILE A 146 0.65 -4.24 -2.87
N PHE A 147 -0.02 -5.35 -2.61
CA PHE A 147 -0.52 -5.75 -1.30
C PHE A 147 -0.09 -7.19 -1.02
N ASP A 148 -0.18 -7.62 0.25
CA ASP A 148 0.10 -9.00 0.64
C ASP A 148 -1.04 -9.64 1.43
N ASN A 149 -0.91 -10.95 1.69
CA ASN A 149 -1.88 -11.73 2.43
C ASN A 149 -1.63 -11.79 3.95
N SER A 150 -0.63 -11.06 4.47
CA SER A 150 -0.25 -11.14 5.89
C SER A 150 -1.37 -10.73 6.85
N ARG A 151 -2.18 -9.73 6.49
CA ARG A 151 -3.34 -9.32 7.28
C ARG A 151 -4.42 -10.41 7.32
N ALA A 152 -4.69 -11.04 6.19
CA ALA A 152 -5.67 -12.14 6.10
C ALA A 152 -5.31 -13.30 7.02
N ILE A 153 -4.03 -13.68 7.02
CA ILE A 153 -3.49 -14.75 7.87
C ILE A 153 -3.51 -14.35 9.34
N TYR A 154 -3.16 -13.09 9.65
CA TYR A 154 -3.20 -12.57 11.01
C TYR A 154 -4.63 -12.59 11.57
N GLU A 155 -5.60 -12.11 10.81
CA GLU A 155 -7.01 -12.09 11.24
C GLU A 155 -7.57 -13.52 11.42
N ALA A 156 -7.23 -14.44 10.53
CA ALA A 156 -7.63 -15.84 10.68
C ALA A 156 -7.07 -16.47 11.98
N LYS A 157 -5.82 -16.20 12.33
CA LYS A 157 -5.21 -16.67 13.59
C LYS A 157 -5.85 -16.05 14.85
N ASN A 158 -6.45 -14.87 14.70
CA ASN A 158 -7.21 -14.20 15.76
C ASN A 158 -8.71 -14.56 15.71
N ASN A 159 -9.07 -15.59 14.95
CA ASN A 159 -10.45 -16.04 14.80
C ASN A 159 -11.40 -14.94 14.27
N ASN A 160 -10.92 -14.15 13.31
CA ASN A 160 -11.66 -13.10 12.64
C ASN A 160 -11.85 -13.42 11.15
N LEU A 161 -13.11 -13.29 10.69
CA LEU A 161 -13.47 -13.33 9.28
C LEU A 161 -13.25 -11.95 8.65
N MET A 162 -12.50 -11.89 7.59
CA MET A 162 -12.44 -10.72 6.71
C MET A 162 -13.49 -10.83 5.62
N THR A 163 -14.18 -9.73 5.36
CA THR A 163 -15.01 -9.54 4.16
C THR A 163 -14.41 -8.39 3.33
N THR A 164 -14.96 -8.07 2.18
CA THR A 164 -14.54 -6.90 1.38
C THR A 164 -14.77 -5.57 2.09
N ASP A 165 -15.65 -5.54 3.10
CA ASP A 165 -16.13 -4.32 3.74
C ASP A 165 -15.70 -4.17 5.20
N ASN A 166 -15.45 -5.28 5.91
CA ASN A 166 -15.15 -5.23 7.33
C ASN A 166 -14.47 -6.52 7.85
N ILE A 167 -14.14 -6.53 9.14
CA ILE A 167 -13.58 -7.66 9.87
C ILE A 167 -14.53 -8.00 11.02
N TYR A 168 -14.93 -9.26 11.14
CA TYR A 168 -15.92 -9.73 12.12
C TYR A 168 -15.39 -10.91 12.92
N PRO A 169 -15.78 -11.07 14.20
CA PRO A 169 -15.53 -12.31 14.94
C PRO A 169 -16.12 -13.52 14.21
N TYR A 170 -15.32 -14.54 13.95
CA TYR A 170 -15.72 -15.70 13.16
C TYR A 170 -16.85 -16.51 13.83
N GLU A 171 -16.90 -16.52 15.15
CA GLU A 171 -17.95 -17.20 15.92
C GLU A 171 -19.37 -16.80 15.51
N LEU A 172 -19.53 -15.59 14.95
CA LEU A 172 -20.83 -15.09 14.48
C LEU A 172 -21.23 -15.64 13.11
N TYR A 173 -20.30 -16.18 12.34
CA TYR A 173 -20.55 -16.46 10.92
C TYR A 173 -20.28 -17.91 10.50
N GLN A 174 -19.30 -18.59 11.05
CA GLN A 174 -18.95 -20.02 10.85
C GLN A 174 -19.22 -20.57 9.43
N ILE A 175 -18.80 -19.83 8.42
CA ILE A 175 -19.14 -20.10 7.00
C ILE A 175 -18.15 -21.00 6.29
N THR A 176 -17.03 -21.35 6.92
CA THR A 176 -15.91 -22.08 6.28
C THR A 176 -15.14 -22.92 7.31
N ASP A 177 -14.56 -24.02 6.86
CA ASP A 177 -13.63 -24.82 7.66
C ASP A 177 -12.17 -24.33 7.55
N ASN A 178 -11.89 -23.42 6.60
CA ASN A 178 -10.55 -22.84 6.38
C ASN A 178 -10.63 -21.31 6.32
N LEU A 179 -10.58 -20.69 7.49
CA LEU A 179 -10.72 -19.25 7.66
C LEU A 179 -9.55 -18.47 7.01
N GLU A 180 -8.33 -19.03 7.02
CA GLU A 180 -7.17 -18.40 6.39
C GLU A 180 -7.37 -18.29 4.87
N GLU A 181 -7.78 -19.39 4.23
CA GLU A 181 -8.04 -19.40 2.79
C GLU A 181 -9.20 -18.47 2.42
N GLU A 182 -10.26 -18.45 3.22
CA GLU A 182 -11.40 -17.56 2.99
C GLU A 182 -10.98 -16.09 3.08
N ASN A 183 -10.25 -15.70 4.11
CA ASN A 183 -9.75 -14.33 4.25
C ASN A 183 -8.84 -13.93 3.08
N ILE A 184 -8.00 -14.83 2.59
CA ILE A 184 -7.16 -14.58 1.41
C ILE A 184 -8.03 -14.37 0.16
N LYS A 185 -9.08 -15.17 -0.04
CA LYS A 185 -10.06 -14.99 -1.14
C LYS A 185 -10.73 -13.62 -1.09
N GLN A 186 -11.05 -13.11 0.10
CA GLN A 186 -11.64 -11.78 0.25
C GLN A 186 -10.68 -10.66 -0.18
N VAL A 187 -9.39 -10.78 0.12
CA VAL A 187 -8.37 -9.83 -0.38
C VAL A 187 -8.25 -9.92 -1.90
N GLN A 188 -8.23 -11.14 -2.46
CA GLN A 188 -8.17 -11.34 -3.92
C GLN A 188 -9.39 -10.75 -4.61
N PHE A 189 -10.58 -10.95 -4.05
CA PHE A 189 -11.82 -10.40 -4.59
C PHE A 189 -11.80 -8.87 -4.58
N THR A 190 -11.42 -8.27 -3.44
CA THR A 190 -11.28 -6.81 -3.32
C THR A 190 -10.33 -6.24 -4.38
N LEU A 191 -9.20 -6.91 -4.65
CA LEU A 191 -8.27 -6.45 -5.69
C LEU A 191 -8.85 -6.57 -7.10
N LYS A 192 -9.66 -7.59 -7.37
CA LYS A 192 -10.38 -7.71 -8.65
C LYS A 192 -11.42 -6.59 -8.82
N GLU A 193 -12.18 -6.27 -7.76
CA GLU A 193 -13.09 -5.12 -7.77
C GLU A 193 -12.34 -3.83 -8.10
N VAL A 194 -11.20 -3.60 -7.45
CA VAL A 194 -10.34 -2.43 -7.68
C VAL A 194 -9.84 -2.38 -9.13
N GLN A 195 -9.34 -3.49 -9.66
CA GLN A 195 -8.85 -3.57 -11.05
C GLN A 195 -9.95 -3.23 -12.06
N GLU A 196 -11.15 -3.78 -11.90
CA GLU A 196 -12.29 -3.47 -12.77
C GLU A 196 -12.75 -2.02 -12.64
N ASN A 197 -12.74 -1.46 -11.42
CA ASN A 197 -13.09 -0.06 -11.22
C ASN A 197 -12.05 0.91 -11.83
N ILE A 198 -10.75 0.60 -11.79
CA ILE A 198 -9.73 1.38 -12.51
C ILE A 198 -9.98 1.35 -14.02
N LYS A 199 -10.28 0.17 -14.57
CA LYS A 199 -10.58 -0.01 -15.98
C LYS A 199 -11.79 0.80 -16.41
N ASN A 200 -12.84 0.82 -15.59
CA ASN A 200 -14.11 1.50 -15.86
C ASN A 200 -14.11 2.99 -15.44
N LYS A 201 -13.03 3.51 -14.84
CA LYS A 201 -12.93 4.89 -14.33
C LYS A 201 -13.93 5.19 -13.21
N THR A 202 -14.19 4.20 -12.36
CA THR A 202 -15.17 4.28 -11.26
C THR A 202 -14.55 3.99 -9.89
N LEU A 203 -13.22 3.99 -9.78
CA LEU A 203 -12.53 3.66 -8.53
C LEU A 203 -12.90 4.64 -7.41
N ARG A 204 -13.12 5.91 -7.72
CA ARG A 204 -13.62 6.90 -6.77
C ARG A 204 -14.94 6.44 -6.13
N ASN A 205 -15.88 5.96 -6.93
CA ASN A 205 -17.19 5.49 -6.43
C ASN A 205 -17.01 4.28 -5.50
N LEU A 206 -16.10 3.36 -5.83
CA LEU A 206 -15.77 2.23 -4.96
C LEU A 206 -15.18 2.70 -3.62
N THR A 207 -14.28 3.70 -3.61
CA THR A 207 -13.73 4.25 -2.36
C THR A 207 -14.82 4.89 -1.49
N GLU A 208 -15.77 5.60 -2.08
CA GLU A 208 -16.92 6.20 -1.38
C GLU A 208 -17.84 5.11 -0.80
N GLN A 209 -18.11 4.06 -1.56
CA GLN A 209 -18.90 2.92 -1.07
C GLN A 209 -18.24 2.26 0.14
N LYS A 210 -16.94 1.96 0.10
CA LYS A 210 -16.21 1.37 1.23
C LYS A 210 -16.14 2.32 2.43
N ALA A 211 -16.13 3.62 2.21
CA ALA A 211 -16.17 4.63 3.28
C ALA A 211 -17.49 4.58 4.08
N THR A 212 -18.60 4.10 3.51
CA THR A 212 -19.88 3.99 4.24
C THR A 212 -19.89 2.87 5.28
N THR A 213 -19.07 1.84 5.11
CA THR A 213 -19.01 0.66 5.97
C THR A 213 -17.81 0.63 6.92
N SER A 214 -16.76 1.40 6.62
CA SER A 214 -15.53 1.44 7.39
C SER A 214 -15.23 2.84 7.93
N PRO A 215 -15.22 3.06 9.27
CA PRO A 215 -14.85 4.34 9.87
C PRO A 215 -13.45 4.81 9.47
N MET A 216 -12.52 3.88 9.29
CA MET A 216 -11.16 4.19 8.84
C MET A 216 -11.15 4.67 7.39
N ALA A 217 -11.83 3.95 6.48
CA ALA A 217 -11.95 4.37 5.08
C ALA A 217 -12.64 5.74 4.97
N MET A 218 -13.68 5.99 5.77
CA MET A 218 -14.35 7.29 5.84
C MET A 218 -13.39 8.41 6.30
N THR A 219 -12.56 8.14 7.31
CA THR A 219 -11.59 9.13 7.80
C THR A 219 -10.56 9.46 6.73
N LEU A 220 -10.00 8.44 6.08
CA LEU A 220 -9.04 8.63 4.98
C LEU A 220 -9.67 9.42 3.83
N HIS A 221 -10.88 9.07 3.45
CA HIS A 221 -11.61 9.72 2.37
C HIS A 221 -11.84 11.22 2.63
N ARG A 222 -12.31 11.57 3.84
CA ARG A 222 -12.52 12.96 4.23
C ARG A 222 -11.22 13.78 4.30
N LEU A 223 -10.15 13.17 4.82
CA LEU A 223 -8.85 13.82 4.87
C LEU A 223 -8.26 14.01 3.46
N LEU A 224 -8.43 13.03 2.59
CA LEU A 224 -7.99 13.09 1.19
C LEU A 224 -8.67 14.26 0.45
N ASP A 225 -10.00 14.35 0.53
CA ASP A 225 -10.75 15.44 -0.12
C ASP A 225 -10.41 16.82 0.44
N LYS A 226 -10.21 16.91 1.74
CA LYS A 226 -9.93 18.18 2.41
C LYS A 226 -8.53 18.70 2.14
N ASN A 227 -7.52 17.81 2.13
CA ASN A 227 -6.12 18.22 2.21
C ASN A 227 -5.33 17.95 0.93
N TYR A 228 -5.83 17.07 0.04
CA TYR A 228 -5.06 16.60 -1.13
C TYR A 228 -5.85 16.72 -2.44
N TYR A 229 -6.78 17.67 -2.49
CA TYR A 229 -7.60 17.92 -3.67
C TYR A 229 -6.77 18.20 -4.92
N GLU A 230 -5.71 18.99 -4.81
CA GLU A 230 -4.78 19.29 -5.91
C GLU A 230 -4.09 18.03 -6.46
N TYR A 231 -3.71 17.09 -5.58
CA TYR A 231 -3.16 15.80 -5.98
C TYR A 231 -4.16 14.99 -6.80
N LEU A 232 -5.42 14.97 -6.38
CA LEU A 232 -6.47 14.27 -7.10
C LEU A 232 -6.74 14.91 -8.46
N LEU A 233 -6.84 16.24 -8.55
CA LEU A 233 -7.04 16.97 -9.79
C LEU A 233 -5.93 16.73 -10.80
N LYS A 234 -4.68 16.69 -10.36
CA LYS A 234 -3.50 16.49 -11.21
C LYS A 234 -3.58 15.22 -12.06
N TYR A 235 -4.22 14.17 -11.54
CA TYR A 235 -4.31 12.87 -12.19
C TYR A 235 -5.70 12.52 -12.71
N THR A 236 -6.71 13.33 -12.41
CA THR A 236 -8.09 13.13 -12.89
C THR A 236 -8.22 13.64 -14.31
N GLN A 237 -8.80 12.82 -15.20
CA GLN A 237 -9.13 13.28 -16.54
C GLN A 237 -10.28 14.30 -16.45
N LEU A 238 -10.05 15.50 -16.96
CA LEU A 238 -11.10 16.48 -17.19
C LEU A 238 -11.89 16.06 -18.42
N TYR A 239 -13.20 15.96 -18.28
CA TYR A 239 -14.12 15.70 -19.39
C TYR A 239 -14.34 16.96 -20.23
#